data_8a88a004e5ffe3445861dc694029dc14
#
_entry.id   8a88a004e5ffe3445861dc694029dc14
#
_cell.length_a   1.000
_cell.length_b   1.000
_cell.length_c   1.000
_cell.angle_alpha   90.00
_cell.angle_beta   90.00
_cell.angle_gamma   90.00
#
_symmetry.space_group_name_H-M   'P 1'
#
loop_
_entity.id
_entity.type
_entity.pdbx_description
1 polymer ?
#
loop_
_entity_poly.entity_id
_entity_poly.type
_entity_poly.pdbx_seq_one_letter_code
_entity_poly.pdbx_strand_id
1 'polypeptide(L)'
;AFIDEIATLLKVPTEQFNDLAQQGKAVHNVSGRCGVYAKTDIQPLLNQGVPKADIALSSFHAIAKQTIGGLAQGLEIEAPVVFEGGPLTFNPRSIAVFAERLELRRKDIIIPDHPETIVAVGAALALEELFAGRQARLVPSQAIKTLEEAHIVVIDDAAGSAASQSAYAGKPFFETDAERAVFNERHQLPQTKTALEQGNLPKTLRVYLGVDCGSTTTKFALLNEGGELVDSFYASNEGEPIDVAVEALR
;
A
#
# COMPACT_ATOMS: atom_id res chain seq x y z
N ALA A 1 -8.09 -6.71 -4.38
CA ALA A 1 -6.95 -6.02 -5.01
C ALA A 1 -5.66 -6.85 -4.96
N PHE A 2 -4.97 -7.04 -3.80
CA PHE A 2 -3.68 -7.76 -3.74
C PHE A 2 -3.76 -9.18 -4.29
N ILE A 3 -4.71 -10.00 -3.79
CA ILE A 3 -4.90 -11.38 -4.25
C ILE A 3 -5.24 -11.41 -5.76
N ASP A 4 -6.11 -10.53 -6.22
CA ASP A 4 -6.53 -10.44 -7.62
C ASP A 4 -5.35 -10.12 -8.54
N GLU A 5 -4.48 -9.20 -8.11
CA GLU A 5 -3.28 -8.84 -8.87
C GLU A 5 -2.30 -10.01 -8.97
N ILE A 6 -2.11 -10.76 -7.88
CA ILE A 6 -1.24 -11.94 -7.91
C ILE A 6 -1.88 -13.08 -8.71
N ALA A 7 -3.19 -13.31 -8.57
CA ALA A 7 -3.92 -14.27 -9.38
C ALA A 7 -3.79 -13.98 -10.88
N THR A 8 -3.93 -12.71 -11.25
CA THR A 8 -3.72 -12.25 -12.64
C THR A 8 -2.28 -12.53 -13.11
N LEU A 9 -1.27 -12.20 -12.28
CA LEU A 9 0.14 -12.46 -12.59
C LEU A 9 0.42 -13.95 -12.79
N LEU A 10 -0.17 -14.80 -11.95
CA LEU A 10 -0.07 -16.25 -12.05
C LEU A 10 -0.93 -16.85 -13.16
N LYS A 11 -1.78 -16.04 -13.81
CA LYS A 11 -2.76 -16.48 -14.84
C LYS A 11 -3.68 -17.59 -14.31
N VAL A 12 -4.27 -17.35 -13.13
CA VAL A 12 -5.28 -18.21 -12.50
C VAL A 12 -6.50 -17.37 -12.12
N PRO A 13 -7.71 -17.92 -12.20
CA PRO A 13 -8.89 -17.26 -11.67
C PRO A 13 -8.75 -16.98 -10.18
N THR A 14 -9.23 -15.83 -9.70
CA THR A 14 -9.14 -15.45 -8.28
C THR A 14 -9.86 -16.46 -7.37
N GLU A 15 -10.95 -17.05 -7.85
CA GLU A 15 -11.73 -18.05 -7.14
C GLU A 15 -10.96 -19.36 -6.88
N GLN A 16 -9.96 -19.65 -7.72
CA GLN A 16 -9.10 -20.82 -7.60
C GLN A 16 -7.83 -20.56 -6.78
N PHE A 17 -7.61 -19.32 -6.36
CA PHE A 17 -6.36 -18.93 -5.69
C PHE A 17 -6.17 -19.64 -4.34
N ASN A 18 -7.26 -19.79 -3.57
CA ASN A 18 -7.23 -20.53 -2.33
C ASN A 18 -6.82 -21.99 -2.51
N ASP A 19 -7.40 -22.66 -3.50
CA ASP A 19 -7.12 -24.09 -3.76
C ASP A 19 -5.71 -24.29 -4.31
N LEU A 20 -5.21 -23.33 -5.08
CA LEU A 20 -3.83 -23.31 -5.51
C LEU A 20 -2.88 -23.17 -4.31
N ALA A 21 -3.16 -22.24 -3.41
CA ALA A 21 -2.34 -22.02 -2.22
C ALA A 21 -2.35 -23.21 -1.25
N GLN A 22 -3.43 -23.98 -1.20
CA GLN A 22 -3.48 -25.23 -0.41
C GLN A 22 -2.49 -26.29 -0.88
N GLN A 23 -2.10 -26.28 -2.14
CA GLN A 23 -1.13 -27.21 -2.73
C GLN A 23 0.31 -26.78 -2.51
N GLY A 24 0.53 -25.53 -2.04
CA GLY A 24 1.86 -25.00 -1.77
C GLY A 24 2.58 -25.76 -0.66
N LYS A 25 3.88 -25.96 -0.86
CA LYS A 25 4.75 -26.72 0.04
C LYS A 25 5.90 -25.90 0.61
N ALA A 26 6.24 -24.80 -0.05
CA ALA A 26 7.33 -23.92 0.35
C ALA A 26 6.86 -22.47 0.40
N VAL A 27 7.42 -21.69 1.32
CA VAL A 27 7.14 -20.28 1.50
C VAL A 27 8.37 -19.48 1.10
N HIS A 28 8.20 -18.59 0.14
CA HIS A 28 9.21 -17.67 -0.36
C HIS A 28 9.00 -16.26 0.20
N ASN A 29 10.04 -15.45 0.22
CA ASN A 29 9.93 -14.08 0.68
C ASN A 29 9.27 -13.23 -0.40
N VAL A 30 8.07 -12.75 -0.11
CA VAL A 30 7.28 -11.88 -0.98
C VAL A 30 6.79 -10.70 -0.15
N SER A 31 6.80 -9.50 -0.73
CA SER A 31 6.29 -8.30 -0.10
C SER A 31 4.76 -8.34 0.02
N GLY A 32 4.25 -8.05 1.21
CA GLY A 32 2.81 -7.92 1.46
C GLY A 32 2.27 -6.50 1.36
N ARG A 33 3.10 -5.50 1.01
CA ARG A 33 2.71 -4.09 1.02
C ARG A 33 1.66 -3.76 -0.03
N CYS A 34 1.94 -4.07 -1.28
CA CYS A 34 0.97 -3.91 -2.37
C CYS A 34 1.34 -4.85 -3.53
N GLY A 35 0.43 -5.00 -4.50
CA GLY A 35 0.62 -5.88 -5.66
C GLY A 35 1.83 -5.51 -6.52
N VAL A 36 2.18 -4.23 -6.62
CA VAL A 36 3.35 -3.78 -7.41
C VAL A 36 4.65 -4.34 -6.81
N TYR A 37 4.87 -4.14 -5.50
CA TYR A 37 6.05 -4.69 -4.83
C TYR A 37 6.05 -6.22 -4.85
N ALA A 38 4.89 -6.85 -4.63
CA ALA A 38 4.78 -8.30 -4.72
C ALA A 38 5.15 -8.84 -6.09
N LYS A 39 4.74 -8.17 -7.17
CA LYS A 39 5.09 -8.55 -8.56
C LYS A 39 6.61 -8.52 -8.78
N THR A 40 7.29 -7.52 -8.23
CA THR A 40 8.75 -7.41 -8.32
C THR A 40 9.45 -8.59 -7.65
N ASP A 41 8.95 -9.06 -6.52
CA ASP A 41 9.51 -10.24 -5.82
C ASP A 41 9.10 -11.56 -6.50
N ILE A 42 7.88 -11.64 -7.02
CA ILE A 42 7.33 -12.86 -7.62
C ILE A 42 7.92 -13.15 -8.99
N GLN A 43 8.19 -12.12 -9.81
CA GLN A 43 8.69 -12.32 -11.16
C GLN A 43 10.00 -13.12 -11.21
N PRO A 44 11.02 -12.83 -10.37
CA PRO A 44 12.21 -13.68 -10.28
C PRO A 44 11.91 -15.12 -9.86
N LEU A 45 10.97 -15.34 -8.94
CA LEU A 45 10.58 -16.68 -8.51
C LEU A 45 9.96 -17.49 -9.67
N LEU A 46 9.09 -16.85 -10.46
CA LEU A 46 8.52 -17.45 -11.67
C LEU A 46 9.62 -17.82 -12.68
N ASN A 47 10.59 -16.93 -12.90
CA ASN A 47 11.71 -17.13 -13.81
C ASN A 47 12.63 -18.30 -13.34
N GLN A 48 12.69 -18.54 -12.04
CA GLN A 48 13.41 -19.68 -11.45
C GLN A 48 12.60 -20.98 -11.48
N GLY A 49 11.37 -20.96 -11.97
CA GLY A 49 10.52 -22.15 -12.05
C GLY A 49 9.85 -22.53 -10.72
N VAL A 50 9.77 -21.61 -9.77
CA VAL A 50 9.05 -21.85 -8.50
C VAL A 50 7.58 -22.18 -8.82
N PRO A 51 7.00 -23.25 -8.23
CA PRO A 51 5.62 -23.62 -8.46
C PRO A 51 4.66 -22.50 -8.10
N LYS A 52 3.65 -22.25 -8.94
CA LYS A 52 2.60 -21.24 -8.68
C LYS A 52 1.90 -21.46 -7.34
N ALA A 53 1.76 -22.72 -6.91
CA ALA A 53 1.17 -23.07 -5.61
C ALA A 53 1.99 -22.51 -4.45
N ASP A 54 3.32 -22.59 -4.52
CA ASP A 54 4.20 -22.04 -3.50
C ASP A 54 4.16 -20.51 -3.49
N ILE A 55 4.03 -19.88 -4.66
CA ILE A 55 3.87 -18.43 -4.77
C ILE A 55 2.54 -17.97 -4.18
N ALA A 56 1.44 -18.68 -4.46
CA ALA A 56 0.13 -18.38 -3.89
C ALA A 56 0.12 -18.52 -2.36
N LEU A 57 0.73 -19.59 -1.83
CA LEU A 57 0.91 -19.78 -0.39
C LEU A 57 1.78 -18.66 0.21
N SER A 58 2.89 -18.31 -0.44
CA SER A 58 3.79 -17.24 -0.01
C SER A 58 3.07 -15.88 0.04
N SER A 59 2.14 -15.63 -0.88
CA SER A 59 1.33 -14.43 -0.90
C SER A 59 0.42 -14.32 0.31
N PHE A 60 -0.17 -15.41 0.78
CA PHE A 60 -0.96 -15.41 2.02
C PHE A 60 -0.06 -15.16 3.25
N HIS A 61 1.14 -15.74 3.29
CA HIS A 61 2.10 -15.45 4.36
C HIS A 61 2.56 -13.99 4.35
N ALA A 62 2.71 -13.39 3.16
CA ALA A 62 3.06 -11.98 3.00
C ALA A 62 1.95 -11.07 3.52
N ILE A 63 0.69 -11.33 3.15
CA ILE A 63 -0.49 -10.60 3.66
C ILE A 63 -0.56 -10.72 5.18
N ALA A 64 -0.49 -11.92 5.73
CA ALA A 64 -0.59 -12.13 7.17
C ALA A 64 0.52 -11.38 7.92
N LYS A 65 1.77 -11.47 7.45
CA LYS A 65 2.90 -10.73 8.02
C LYS A 65 2.67 -9.22 7.99
N GLN A 66 2.20 -8.69 6.86
CA GLN A 66 1.96 -7.26 6.70
C GLN A 66 0.78 -6.79 7.57
N THR A 67 -0.30 -7.57 7.64
CA THR A 67 -1.48 -7.25 8.45
C THR A 67 -1.13 -7.22 9.92
N ILE A 68 -0.49 -8.27 10.42
CA ILE A 68 -0.08 -8.35 11.83
C ILE A 68 0.92 -7.23 12.16
N GLY A 69 1.98 -7.08 11.36
CA GLY A 69 3.01 -6.07 11.63
C GLY A 69 2.53 -4.63 11.44
N GLY A 70 1.67 -4.38 10.45
CA GLY A 70 1.18 -3.05 10.13
C GLY A 70 0.02 -2.57 11.00
N LEU A 71 -0.93 -3.46 11.32
CA LEU A 71 -2.14 -3.10 12.07
C LEU A 71 -1.94 -3.23 13.59
N ALA A 72 -1.26 -4.26 14.05
CA ALA A 72 -1.02 -4.44 15.48
C ALA A 72 -0.05 -3.39 16.04
N GLN A 73 0.86 -2.83 15.23
CA GLN A 73 1.77 -1.75 15.62
C GLN A 73 2.49 -2.02 16.97
N GLY A 74 2.85 -3.26 17.20
CA GLY A 74 3.50 -3.68 18.45
C GLY A 74 2.56 -4.08 19.58
N LEU A 75 1.24 -3.98 19.39
CA LEU A 75 0.27 -4.53 20.33
C LEU A 75 0.26 -6.05 20.23
N GLU A 76 0.14 -6.71 21.36
CA GLU A 76 -0.05 -8.16 21.43
C GLU A 76 -1.48 -8.51 21.00
N ILE A 77 -1.60 -9.47 20.09
CA ILE A 77 -2.88 -9.99 19.64
C ILE A 77 -3.26 -11.16 20.54
N GLU A 78 -4.23 -10.92 21.43
CA GLU A 78 -4.69 -11.92 22.39
C GLU A 78 -5.81 -12.78 21.82
N ALA A 79 -5.80 -14.07 22.18
CA ALA A 79 -6.88 -15.00 21.85
C ALA A 79 -8.11 -14.75 22.77
N PRO A 80 -9.36 -14.98 22.26
CA PRO A 80 -9.71 -15.50 20.96
C PRO A 80 -9.66 -14.43 19.85
N VAL A 81 -9.36 -14.86 18.60
CA VAL A 81 -9.28 -13.98 17.44
C VAL A 81 -10.46 -14.23 16.49
N VAL A 82 -11.13 -13.16 16.10
CA VAL A 82 -12.23 -13.18 15.12
C VAL A 82 -11.65 -12.96 13.72
N PHE A 83 -12.02 -13.83 12.79
CA PHE A 83 -11.68 -13.72 11.38
C PHE A 83 -12.91 -13.37 10.56
N GLU A 84 -12.90 -12.20 9.93
CA GLU A 84 -14.04 -11.68 9.17
C GLU A 84 -13.60 -10.97 7.88
N GLY A 85 -14.59 -10.68 7.04
CA GLY A 85 -14.38 -9.99 5.77
C GLY A 85 -14.21 -10.94 4.58
N GLY A 86 -14.56 -10.46 3.38
CA GLY A 86 -14.57 -11.24 2.15
C GLY A 86 -13.26 -11.98 1.85
N PRO A 87 -12.07 -11.33 1.93
CA PRO A 87 -10.80 -12.01 1.65
C PRO A 87 -10.57 -13.26 2.49
N LEU A 88 -10.94 -13.25 3.76
CA LEU A 88 -10.78 -14.39 4.68
C LEU A 88 -11.88 -15.42 4.48
N THR A 89 -13.12 -14.99 4.22
CA THR A 89 -14.25 -15.88 3.94
C THR A 89 -14.00 -16.77 2.72
N PHE A 90 -13.50 -16.19 1.64
CA PHE A 90 -13.25 -16.90 0.39
C PHE A 90 -11.88 -17.57 0.31
N ASN A 91 -11.01 -17.33 1.29
CA ASN A 91 -9.67 -17.92 1.33
C ASN A 91 -9.37 -18.56 2.71
N PRO A 92 -10.00 -19.71 3.05
CA PRO A 92 -9.76 -20.37 4.34
C PRO A 92 -8.29 -20.76 4.57
N ARG A 93 -7.50 -20.98 3.52
CA ARG A 93 -6.04 -21.20 3.66
C ARG A 93 -5.35 -19.96 4.24
N SER A 94 -5.84 -18.77 3.94
CA SER A 94 -5.32 -17.53 4.55
C SER A 94 -5.56 -17.50 6.05
N ILE A 95 -6.75 -17.90 6.52
CA ILE A 95 -7.05 -18.02 7.98
C ILE A 95 -6.06 -18.99 8.64
N ALA A 96 -5.79 -20.12 8.01
CA ALA A 96 -4.81 -21.09 8.53
C ALA A 96 -3.40 -20.49 8.65
N VAL A 97 -2.98 -19.66 7.69
CA VAL A 97 -1.70 -18.95 7.72
C VAL A 97 -1.66 -17.91 8.86
N PHE A 98 -2.72 -17.17 9.09
CA PHE A 98 -2.81 -16.26 10.24
C PHE A 98 -2.75 -17.03 11.56
N ALA A 99 -3.51 -18.13 11.67
CA ALA A 99 -3.53 -18.96 12.87
C ALA A 99 -2.15 -19.55 13.19
N GLU A 100 -1.42 -20.00 12.16
CA GLU A 100 -0.04 -20.49 12.30
C GLU A 100 0.89 -19.38 12.83
N ARG A 101 0.81 -18.18 12.26
CA ARG A 101 1.66 -17.05 12.66
C ARG A 101 1.38 -16.51 14.05
N LEU A 102 0.12 -16.58 14.47
CA LEU A 102 -0.33 -16.12 15.79
C LEU A 102 -0.36 -17.24 16.82
N GLU A 103 0.12 -18.45 16.43
CA GLU A 103 0.15 -19.65 17.28
C GLU A 103 -1.23 -19.99 17.90
N LEU A 104 -2.31 -19.72 17.13
CA LEU A 104 -3.69 -19.95 17.59
C LEU A 104 -4.06 -21.43 17.52
N ARG A 105 -4.72 -21.92 18.55
CA ARG A 105 -5.36 -23.22 18.54
C ARG A 105 -6.76 -23.10 17.94
N ARG A 106 -7.35 -24.19 17.48
CA ARG A 106 -8.71 -24.18 16.88
C ARG A 106 -9.78 -23.51 17.76
N LYS A 107 -9.69 -23.67 19.07
CA LYS A 107 -10.63 -23.05 20.02
C LYS A 107 -10.48 -21.53 20.16
N ASP A 108 -9.35 -21.02 19.73
CA ASP A 108 -8.99 -19.60 19.81
C ASP A 108 -9.40 -18.84 18.53
N ILE A 109 -9.97 -19.55 17.54
CA ILE A 109 -10.39 -19.03 16.25
C ILE A 109 -11.92 -18.92 16.24
N ILE A 110 -12.42 -17.73 15.98
CA ILE A 110 -13.84 -17.44 15.82
C ILE A 110 -14.08 -17.00 14.37
N ILE A 111 -14.97 -17.70 13.68
CA ILE A 111 -15.47 -17.32 12.37
C ILE A 111 -16.96 -17.13 12.54
N PRO A 112 -17.49 -15.91 12.49
CA PRO A 112 -18.92 -15.66 12.66
C PRO A 112 -19.72 -16.17 11.46
N ASP A 113 -21.04 -16.28 11.63
CA ASP A 113 -21.94 -16.53 10.50
C ASP A 113 -21.91 -15.33 9.55
N HIS A 114 -21.82 -15.59 8.24
CA HIS A 114 -21.73 -14.55 7.19
C HIS A 114 -20.61 -13.53 7.43
N PRO A 115 -19.36 -13.98 7.61
CA PRO A 115 -18.25 -13.10 7.98
C PRO A 115 -17.96 -12.01 6.93
N GLU A 116 -18.37 -12.22 5.68
CA GLU A 116 -18.25 -11.24 4.58
C GLU A 116 -19.16 -10.01 4.75
N THR A 117 -20.22 -10.11 5.58
CA THR A 117 -21.21 -9.05 5.79
C THR A 117 -21.07 -8.33 7.13
N ILE A 118 -20.18 -8.77 8.01
CA ILE A 118 -20.07 -8.25 9.40
C ILE A 118 -19.88 -6.73 9.45
N VAL A 119 -19.07 -6.17 8.53
CA VAL A 119 -18.86 -4.72 8.47
C VAL A 119 -20.15 -3.97 8.15
N ALA A 120 -20.97 -4.51 7.22
CA ALA A 120 -22.28 -3.92 6.89
C ALA A 120 -23.27 -4.06 8.05
N VAL A 121 -23.25 -5.19 8.76
CA VAL A 121 -24.04 -5.40 9.97
C VAL A 121 -23.62 -4.39 11.06
N GLY A 122 -22.32 -4.22 11.29
CA GLY A 122 -21.79 -3.24 12.22
C GLY A 122 -22.22 -1.81 11.86
N ALA A 123 -22.14 -1.44 10.59
CA ALA A 123 -22.63 -0.15 10.12
C ALA A 123 -24.14 0.05 10.36
N ALA A 124 -24.94 -0.99 10.15
CA ALA A 124 -26.39 -0.93 10.42
C ALA A 124 -26.68 -0.77 11.91
N LEU A 125 -25.96 -1.49 12.77
CA LEU A 125 -26.11 -1.38 14.23
C LEU A 125 -25.66 -0.01 14.77
N ALA A 126 -24.61 0.55 14.19
CA ALA A 126 -24.09 1.87 14.58
C ALA A 126 -25.04 3.03 14.20
N LEU A 127 -26.01 2.82 13.30
CA LEU A 127 -26.96 3.86 12.92
C LEU A 127 -27.75 4.40 14.13
N GLU A 128 -28.15 3.54 15.05
CA GLU A 128 -28.91 3.95 16.23
C GLU A 128 -28.08 4.86 17.15
N GLU A 129 -26.79 4.56 17.27
CA GLU A 129 -25.83 5.32 18.09
C GLU A 129 -25.39 6.63 17.42
N LEU A 130 -25.07 6.58 16.12
CA LEU A 130 -24.57 7.73 15.35
C LEU A 130 -25.66 8.74 15.00
N PHE A 131 -26.92 8.28 14.86
CA PHE A 131 -28.05 9.09 14.46
C PHE A 131 -29.15 9.14 15.52
N ALA A 132 -28.79 9.00 16.80
CA ALA A 132 -29.72 9.06 17.91
C ALA A 132 -30.67 10.26 17.79
N GLY A 133 -32.00 10.00 17.72
CA GLY A 133 -33.01 11.03 17.54
C GLY A 133 -33.28 11.47 16.10
N ARG A 134 -32.63 10.89 15.09
CA ARG A 134 -32.97 11.10 13.68
C ARG A 134 -33.62 9.85 13.10
N GLN A 135 -34.84 9.95 12.57
CA GLN A 135 -35.41 8.85 11.81
C GLN A 135 -34.82 8.82 10.41
N ALA A 136 -33.76 7.99 10.22
CA ALA A 136 -33.29 7.68 8.87
C ALA A 136 -34.16 6.52 8.33
N ARG A 137 -35.05 6.83 7.38
CA ARG A 137 -35.86 5.82 6.69
C ARG A 137 -35.35 5.68 5.25
N LEU A 138 -34.74 4.53 4.95
CA LEU A 138 -34.45 4.18 3.57
C LEU A 138 -35.72 3.72 2.88
N VAL A 139 -36.09 4.38 1.78
CA VAL A 139 -37.12 3.93 0.86
C VAL A 139 -36.40 3.27 -0.33
N PRO A 140 -36.41 1.93 -0.46
CA PRO A 140 -35.60 1.24 -1.47
C PRO A 140 -35.85 1.72 -2.91
N SER A 141 -37.11 1.96 -3.28
CA SER A 141 -37.47 2.43 -4.62
C SER A 141 -36.92 3.83 -4.92
N GLN A 142 -36.83 4.68 -3.91
CA GLN A 142 -36.28 6.02 -4.04
C GLN A 142 -34.75 6.00 -4.11
N ALA A 143 -34.12 5.13 -3.32
CA ALA A 143 -32.69 4.91 -3.37
C ALA A 143 -32.24 4.34 -4.72
N ILE A 144 -32.96 3.33 -5.23
CA ILE A 144 -32.70 2.78 -6.57
C ILE A 144 -32.80 3.87 -7.65
N LYS A 145 -33.89 4.63 -7.63
CA LYS A 145 -34.08 5.73 -8.58
C LYS A 145 -32.93 6.77 -8.51
N THR A 146 -32.52 7.13 -7.30
CA THR A 146 -31.39 8.07 -7.12
C THR A 146 -30.08 7.49 -7.66
N LEU A 147 -29.83 6.18 -7.48
CA LEU A 147 -28.64 5.52 -8.01
C LEU A 147 -28.69 5.37 -9.52
N GLU A 148 -29.86 5.11 -10.11
CA GLU A 148 -30.06 5.04 -11.57
C GLU A 148 -29.90 6.42 -12.22
N GLU A 149 -30.36 7.48 -11.55
CA GLU A 149 -30.23 8.87 -11.99
C GLU A 149 -28.82 9.44 -11.72
N ALA A 150 -28.07 8.87 -10.78
CA ALA A 150 -26.68 9.21 -10.55
C ALA A 150 -25.87 8.75 -11.78
N HIS A 151 -25.50 9.69 -12.65
CA HIS A 151 -24.57 9.41 -13.72
C HIS A 151 -23.23 9.03 -13.14
N ILE A 152 -23.03 7.73 -12.90
CA ILE A 152 -21.70 7.17 -12.63
C ILE A 152 -20.95 7.27 -13.96
N VAL A 153 -20.16 8.31 -14.10
CA VAL A 153 -19.22 8.40 -15.23
C VAL A 153 -18.16 7.32 -14.98
N VAL A 154 -18.32 6.19 -15.64
CA VAL A 154 -17.23 5.21 -15.73
C VAL A 154 -16.15 5.88 -16.57
N ILE A 155 -15.06 6.27 -15.92
CA ILE A 155 -13.87 6.75 -16.62
C ILE A 155 -13.27 5.51 -17.31
N ASP A 156 -13.56 5.38 -18.61
CA ASP A 156 -12.87 4.40 -19.45
C ASP A 156 -11.47 4.98 -19.72
N ASP A 157 -10.46 4.46 -19.03
CA ASP A 157 -9.06 4.88 -19.16
C ASP A 157 -8.50 4.74 -20.58
N ALA A 158 -9.24 4.06 -21.46
CA ALA A 158 -8.84 3.83 -22.86
C ALA A 158 -9.18 5.00 -23.81
N ALA A 159 -10.07 5.91 -23.43
CA ALA A 159 -10.47 7.04 -24.25
C ALA A 159 -10.10 8.37 -23.57
N GLY A 160 -8.88 8.81 -23.81
CA GLY A 160 -8.40 10.15 -23.41
C GLY A 160 -9.21 11.30 -24.05
N SER A 161 -10.51 11.41 -23.74
CA SER A 161 -11.34 12.49 -24.23
C SER A 161 -11.42 13.64 -23.19
N ALA A 162 -11.21 14.84 -23.67
CA ALA A 162 -11.29 16.09 -22.87
C ALA A 162 -12.62 16.27 -22.11
N ALA A 163 -13.65 15.48 -22.40
CA ALA A 163 -14.96 15.53 -21.74
C ALA A 163 -14.98 14.84 -20.36
N SER A 164 -14.09 13.84 -20.10
CA SER A 164 -14.03 13.16 -18.81
C SER A 164 -13.30 13.96 -17.73
N GLN A 165 -12.47 14.93 -18.11
CA GLN A 165 -11.74 15.79 -17.17
C GLN A 165 -12.63 16.80 -16.44
N SER A 166 -13.80 17.16 -16.98
CA SER A 166 -14.64 18.22 -16.40
C SER A 166 -15.57 17.72 -15.28
N ALA A 167 -15.94 16.44 -15.23
CA ALA A 167 -16.92 15.93 -14.27
C ALA A 167 -16.30 15.64 -12.87
N TYR A 168 -14.99 15.41 -12.81
CA TYR A 168 -14.24 15.17 -11.57
C TYR A 168 -13.10 16.15 -11.34
N ALA A 169 -12.94 17.15 -12.18
CA ALA A 169 -12.05 18.25 -11.88
C ALA A 169 -12.60 18.97 -10.65
N GLY A 170 -12.15 18.56 -9.48
CA GLY A 170 -12.30 19.39 -8.27
C GLY A 170 -11.83 20.79 -8.59
N LYS A 171 -12.31 21.79 -7.85
CA LYS A 171 -11.76 23.14 -7.98
C LYS A 171 -10.24 23.06 -7.98
N PRO A 172 -9.55 23.79 -8.87
CA PRO A 172 -8.10 23.85 -8.85
C PRO A 172 -7.63 24.28 -7.45
N PHE A 173 -6.49 23.77 -7.01
CA PHE A 173 -5.91 24.12 -5.69
C PHE A 173 -5.74 25.63 -5.53
N PHE A 174 -5.52 26.34 -6.63
CA PHE A 174 -5.41 27.80 -6.69
C PHE A 174 -6.35 28.29 -7.78
N GLU A 175 -7.21 29.24 -7.44
CA GLU A 175 -8.12 29.88 -8.41
C GLU A 175 -7.37 30.93 -9.25
N THR A 176 -6.26 31.45 -8.72
CA THR A 176 -5.45 32.49 -9.39
C THR A 176 -3.95 32.23 -9.24
N ASP A 177 -3.17 32.76 -10.18
CA ASP A 177 -1.70 32.73 -10.08
C ASP A 177 -1.17 33.51 -8.88
N ALA A 178 -1.90 34.51 -8.41
CA ALA A 178 -1.58 35.29 -7.21
C ALA A 178 -1.67 34.42 -5.95
N GLU A 179 -2.69 33.57 -5.82
CA GLU A 179 -2.81 32.62 -4.70
C GLU A 179 -1.68 31.60 -4.72
N ARG A 180 -1.33 31.10 -5.92
CA ARG A 180 -0.19 30.20 -6.09
C ARG A 180 1.12 30.85 -5.67
N ALA A 181 1.33 32.11 -6.06
CA ALA A 181 2.53 32.86 -5.68
C ALA A 181 2.65 33.05 -4.17
N VAL A 182 1.57 33.44 -3.49
CA VAL A 182 1.50 33.57 -2.02
C VAL A 182 1.76 32.22 -1.33
N PHE A 183 1.19 31.16 -1.85
CA PHE A 183 1.45 29.81 -1.32
C PHE A 183 2.92 29.42 -1.45
N ASN A 184 3.49 29.62 -2.62
CA ASN A 184 4.89 29.29 -2.89
C ASN A 184 5.84 30.13 -2.02
N GLU A 185 5.57 31.44 -1.87
CA GLU A 185 6.35 32.31 -0.99
C GLU A 185 6.32 31.82 0.48
N ARG A 186 5.13 31.47 0.97
CA ARG A 186 4.95 30.98 2.35
C ARG A 186 5.61 29.62 2.59
N HIS A 187 5.72 28.80 1.54
CA HIS A 187 6.26 27.44 1.62
C HIS A 187 7.65 27.31 0.98
N GLN A 188 8.31 28.43 0.69
CA GLN A 188 9.72 28.39 0.32
C GLN A 188 10.53 27.76 1.46
N LEU A 189 11.02 26.55 1.20
CA LEU A 189 12.00 25.96 2.10
C LEU A 189 13.28 26.80 2.03
N PRO A 190 13.87 27.19 3.17
CA PRO A 190 15.18 27.82 3.15
C PRO A 190 16.14 26.86 2.44
N GLN A 191 16.78 27.34 1.38
CA GLN A 191 17.85 26.58 0.74
C GLN A 191 19.04 26.53 1.71
N THR A 192 19.20 25.40 2.36
CA THR A 192 20.35 25.15 3.23
C THR A 192 21.55 24.94 2.32
N LYS A 193 22.48 25.89 2.29
CA LYS A 193 23.75 25.71 1.59
C LYS A 193 24.55 24.63 2.29
N THR A 194 25.06 23.70 1.50
CA THR A 194 25.96 22.66 2.03
C THR A 194 27.29 23.28 2.47
N ALA A 195 28.01 22.62 3.35
CA ALA A 195 29.33 23.11 3.79
C ALA A 195 30.33 23.17 2.62
N LEU A 196 30.15 22.30 1.62
CA LEU A 196 30.92 22.31 0.38
C LEU A 196 30.66 23.61 -0.42
N GLU A 197 29.41 24.02 -0.59
CA GLU A 197 29.02 25.26 -1.28
C GLU A 197 29.51 26.52 -0.54
N GLN A 198 29.72 26.42 0.76
CA GLN A 198 30.26 27.50 1.58
C GLN A 198 31.79 27.65 1.48
N GLY A 199 32.48 26.64 0.92
CA GLY A 199 33.90 26.72 0.58
C GLY A 199 34.90 26.60 1.74
N ASN A 200 34.45 26.26 2.95
CA ASN A 200 35.30 26.23 4.17
C ASN A 200 35.58 24.81 4.68
N LEU A 201 35.85 23.86 3.80
CA LEU A 201 36.13 22.49 4.21
C LEU A 201 37.66 22.28 4.47
N PRO A 202 38.03 21.54 5.53
CA PRO A 202 39.41 21.09 5.74
C PRO A 202 39.81 20.08 4.66
N LYS A 203 41.12 19.93 4.45
CA LYS A 203 41.67 18.97 3.44
C LYS A 203 41.21 17.53 3.66
N THR A 204 40.87 17.17 4.88
CA THR A 204 40.36 15.86 5.23
C THR A 204 39.23 16.09 6.24
N LEU A 205 38.07 15.53 5.96
CA LEU A 205 36.89 15.63 6.81
C LEU A 205 36.35 14.24 7.06
N ARG A 206 36.04 13.93 8.32
CA ARG A 206 35.32 12.73 8.67
C ARG A 206 33.82 12.98 8.46
N VAL A 207 33.18 12.13 7.69
CA VAL A 207 31.77 12.26 7.34
C VAL A 207 31.02 10.95 7.55
N TYR A 208 29.72 11.06 7.81
CA TYR A 208 28.77 9.97 7.79
C TYR A 208 27.98 10.04 6.48
N LEU A 209 27.93 8.93 5.77
CA LEU A 209 27.15 8.80 4.54
C LEU A 209 25.79 8.20 4.84
N GLY A 210 24.72 8.96 4.57
CA GLY A 210 23.35 8.50 4.52
C GLY A 210 22.97 8.15 3.09
N VAL A 211 22.31 7.00 2.89
CA VAL A 211 21.83 6.54 1.58
C VAL A 211 20.36 6.18 1.68
N ASP A 212 19.55 6.79 0.82
CA ASP A 212 18.15 6.42 0.59
C ASP A 212 17.97 6.07 -0.89
N CYS A 213 17.92 4.77 -1.20
CA CYS A 213 17.71 4.26 -2.53
C CYS A 213 16.30 3.71 -2.66
N GLY A 214 15.40 4.54 -3.21
CA GLY A 214 14.01 4.18 -3.46
C GLY A 214 13.80 3.52 -4.82
N SER A 215 12.56 3.21 -5.15
CA SER A 215 12.20 2.63 -6.46
C SER A 215 12.32 3.61 -7.62
N THR A 216 12.20 4.91 -7.36
CA THR A 216 12.18 5.97 -8.39
C THR A 216 13.32 6.95 -8.27
N THR A 217 13.88 7.14 -7.08
CA THR A 217 14.92 8.14 -6.80
C THR A 217 15.95 7.60 -5.84
N THR A 218 17.19 8.05 -6.02
CA THR A 218 18.31 7.80 -5.09
C THR A 218 18.80 9.13 -4.51
N LYS A 219 19.04 9.12 -3.18
CA LYS A 219 19.54 10.28 -2.44
C LYS A 219 20.73 9.87 -1.60
N PHE A 220 21.71 10.75 -1.52
CA PHE A 220 22.85 10.65 -0.65
C PHE A 220 22.97 11.94 0.18
N ALA A 221 23.38 11.80 1.41
CA ALA A 221 23.73 12.93 2.27
C ALA A 221 25.01 12.65 3.03
N LEU A 222 25.92 13.60 3.01
CA LEU A 222 27.15 13.58 3.79
C LEU A 222 27.00 14.54 4.97
N LEU A 223 27.11 14.03 6.18
CA LEU A 223 27.07 14.83 7.41
C LEU A 223 28.43 14.80 8.08
N ASN A 224 28.86 15.93 8.64
CA ASN A 224 30.05 15.97 9.50
C ASN A 224 29.74 15.45 10.93
N GLU A 225 30.75 15.35 11.79
CA GLU A 225 30.59 14.90 13.17
C GLU A 225 29.66 15.82 14.01
N GLY A 226 29.48 17.07 13.59
CA GLY A 226 28.56 18.04 14.21
C GLY A 226 27.12 17.95 13.71
N GLY A 227 26.83 17.06 12.74
CA GLY A 227 25.51 16.89 12.14
C GLY A 227 25.18 17.92 11.06
N GLU A 228 26.17 18.71 10.59
CA GLU A 228 25.96 19.67 9.51
C GLU A 228 26.03 18.97 8.15
N LEU A 229 25.17 19.38 7.21
CA LEU A 229 25.15 18.86 5.85
C LEU A 229 26.38 19.34 5.08
N VAL A 230 27.27 18.42 4.76
CA VAL A 230 28.48 18.68 3.99
C VAL A 230 28.18 18.74 2.51
N ASP A 231 27.46 17.75 2.01
CA ASP A 231 27.04 17.64 0.62
C ASP A 231 25.82 16.74 0.49
N SER A 232 25.10 16.85 -0.63
CA SER A 232 23.93 16.00 -0.92
C SER A 232 23.78 15.76 -2.40
N PHE A 233 23.24 14.58 -2.72
CA PHE A 233 22.93 14.16 -4.08
C PHE A 233 21.47 13.70 -4.14
N TYR A 234 20.78 14.06 -5.22
CA TYR A 234 19.42 13.61 -5.50
C TYR A 234 19.25 13.41 -7.00
N ALA A 235 18.86 12.20 -7.41
CA ALA A 235 18.58 11.91 -8.81
C ALA A 235 17.44 10.89 -8.98
N SER A 236 16.82 10.93 -10.16
CA SER A 236 15.92 9.87 -10.62
C SER A 236 16.73 8.62 -10.98
N ASN A 237 16.20 7.44 -10.63
CA ASN A 237 16.87 6.18 -10.94
C ASN A 237 16.75 5.77 -12.41
N GLU A 238 15.74 6.25 -13.12
CA GLU A 238 15.46 5.87 -14.53
C GLU A 238 15.49 4.35 -14.79
N GLY A 239 15.27 3.55 -13.75
CA GLY A 239 15.38 2.08 -13.80
C GLY A 239 16.77 1.51 -13.47
N GLU A 240 17.79 2.34 -13.29
CA GLU A 240 19.20 1.95 -13.08
C GLU A 240 19.76 2.50 -11.73
N PRO A 241 19.22 2.08 -10.59
CA PRO A 241 19.59 2.65 -9.28
C PRO A 241 21.08 2.44 -8.91
N ILE A 242 21.69 1.37 -9.41
CA ILE A 242 23.10 1.06 -9.13
C ILE A 242 24.00 2.07 -9.85
N ASP A 243 23.70 2.38 -11.11
CA ASP A 243 24.49 3.32 -11.89
C ASP A 243 24.42 4.74 -11.30
N VAL A 244 23.20 5.14 -10.86
CA VAL A 244 22.99 6.41 -10.15
C VAL A 244 23.77 6.45 -8.82
N ALA A 245 23.81 5.35 -8.07
CA ALA A 245 24.59 5.27 -6.84
C ALA A 245 26.11 5.34 -7.10
N VAL A 246 26.59 4.71 -8.17
CA VAL A 246 28.00 4.81 -8.58
C VAL A 246 28.36 6.23 -8.98
N GLU A 247 27.47 6.93 -9.69
CA GLU A 247 27.67 8.33 -10.07
C GLU A 247 27.73 9.24 -8.83
N ALA A 248 26.84 9.04 -7.87
CA ALA A 248 26.81 9.80 -6.63
C ALA A 248 28.08 9.64 -5.76
N LEU A 249 28.78 8.52 -5.89
CA LEU A 249 30.00 8.21 -5.13
C LEU A 249 31.30 8.66 -5.82
N ARG A 250 31.23 9.17 -7.03
CA ARG A 250 32.39 9.71 -7.80
C ARG A 250 32.62 11.18 -7.52
#